data_8bc555b4f38c4b1a1d9c93a977cc6131
#
_entry.id   8bc555b4f38c4b1a1d9c93a977cc6131
#
_cell.length_a   1.000
_cell.length_b   1.000
_cell.length_c   1.000
_cell.angle_alpha   90.00
_cell.angle_beta   90.00
_cell.angle_gamma   90.00
#
_symmetry.space_group_name_H-M   'P 1'
#
loop_
_entity.id
_entity.type
_entity.pdbx_description
1 polymer ?
#
loop_
_entity_poly.entity_id
_entity_poly.type
_entity_poly.pdbx_seq_one_letter_code
_entity_poly.pdbx_strand_id
1 'polypeptide(L)'
;MDYKRLGFSSTSSASELYKNSAMKDEFNPKNIDMRESCDSDEHPNSSPIILGLDVTGSMSSVLETVSLKLNTLITEIFKREPVIDPQIMFLAFGDEYYDRCPLQTTQFESDIRIAEQLNDVYFERGGGGNGGESYALPWYFAARHTKIDSFDKHNKKGFLFTIGDKCCLPTISKESIKEFIGDDVEAEEILTEVSRKYEIYHLIVDPVPYQEPEKQWKNMLGKNCIYVENIDNIPEVIISILEIHAGKSVDEVADSWDGSTSVVVRNAISDLSVSSENEGLVEF
;
A
#
# COMPACT_ATOMS: atom_id res chain seq x y z
N MET A 1 8.07 -20.45 11.65
CA MET A 1 6.81 -20.98 11.08
C MET A 1 7.10 -21.64 9.73
N ASP A 2 6.56 -22.81 9.47
CA ASP A 2 6.87 -23.53 8.22
C ASP A 2 5.80 -23.21 7.17
N TYR A 3 6.06 -22.19 6.34
CA TYR A 3 5.17 -21.67 5.31
C TYR A 3 4.88 -22.65 4.16
N LYS A 4 5.66 -23.77 4.05
CA LYS A 4 5.38 -24.86 3.10
C LYS A 4 4.07 -25.59 3.37
N ARG A 5 3.45 -25.38 4.54
CA ARG A 5 2.18 -26.01 4.94
C ARG A 5 0.94 -25.30 4.36
N LEU A 6 1.12 -24.13 3.73
CA LEU A 6 0.04 -23.21 3.37
C LEU A 6 -0.51 -23.41 1.95
N GLY A 7 -0.08 -24.46 1.23
CA GLY A 7 -0.72 -24.83 -0.03
C GLY A 7 -0.49 -23.89 -1.22
N PHE A 8 0.21 -22.79 -1.04
CA PHE A 8 0.62 -21.92 -2.14
C PHE A 8 1.88 -22.50 -2.77
N SER A 9 1.70 -23.37 -3.77
CA SER A 9 2.79 -23.75 -4.63
C SER A 9 3.11 -22.56 -5.56
N SER A 10 4.38 -22.35 -5.86
CA SER A 10 4.86 -21.40 -6.87
C SER A 10 4.32 -21.69 -8.30
N THR A 11 3.31 -22.52 -8.43
CA THR A 11 2.67 -22.98 -9.67
C THR A 11 1.18 -22.64 -9.74
N SER A 12 0.63 -21.87 -8.78
CA SER A 12 -0.74 -21.34 -8.92
C SER A 12 -0.76 -20.38 -10.10
N SER A 13 -1.50 -20.70 -11.13
CA SER A 13 -1.69 -19.80 -12.28
C SER A 13 -2.54 -18.61 -11.84
N ALA A 14 -2.36 -17.44 -12.47
CA ALA A 14 -3.21 -16.25 -12.24
C ALA A 14 -4.71 -16.55 -12.33
N SER A 15 -5.10 -17.56 -13.12
CA SER A 15 -6.49 -18.01 -13.22
C SER A 15 -7.05 -18.67 -11.95
N GLU A 16 -6.18 -19.04 -11.00
CA GLU A 16 -6.57 -19.59 -9.68
C GLU A 16 -6.66 -18.49 -8.61
N LEU A 17 -6.05 -17.34 -8.86
CA LEU A 17 -6.14 -16.15 -8.06
C LEU A 17 -7.40 -15.37 -8.48
N TYR A 18 -8.09 -14.74 -7.52
CA TYR A 18 -9.19 -13.81 -7.80
C TYR A 18 -10.42 -14.42 -8.50
N LYS A 19 -10.96 -15.47 -7.90
CA LYS A 19 -12.18 -16.15 -8.40
C LYS A 19 -13.47 -15.43 -8.04
N ASN A 20 -13.41 -14.40 -7.21
CA ASN A 20 -14.61 -13.71 -6.75
C ASN A 20 -15.23 -12.90 -7.88
N SER A 21 -16.52 -13.10 -8.10
CA SER A 21 -17.33 -12.36 -9.08
C SER A 21 -17.97 -11.09 -8.52
N ALA A 22 -17.79 -10.84 -7.23
CA ALA A 22 -18.30 -9.67 -6.51
C ALA A 22 -17.47 -9.44 -5.23
N MET A 23 -17.50 -8.20 -4.74
CA MET A 23 -16.94 -7.83 -3.44
C MET A 23 -17.65 -8.57 -2.31
N LYS A 24 -16.89 -9.04 -1.32
CA LYS A 24 -17.45 -9.57 -0.08
C LYS A 24 -18.03 -8.46 0.78
N ASP A 25 -19.13 -8.73 1.47
CA ASP A 25 -19.78 -7.76 2.37
C ASP A 25 -18.85 -7.27 3.49
N GLU A 26 -17.96 -8.13 3.97
CA GLU A 26 -16.96 -7.82 5.00
C GLU A 26 -15.85 -6.88 4.53
N PHE A 27 -15.67 -6.72 3.20
CA PHE A 27 -14.70 -5.80 2.61
C PHE A 27 -15.35 -4.50 2.13
N ASN A 28 -16.67 -4.42 2.17
CA ASN A 28 -17.37 -3.22 1.75
C ASN A 28 -17.21 -2.11 2.81
N PRO A 29 -16.59 -0.98 2.48
CA PRO A 29 -16.30 0.08 3.44
C PRO A 29 -17.55 0.65 4.12
N LYS A 30 -18.71 0.60 3.47
CA LYS A 30 -19.98 1.06 4.07
C LYS A 30 -20.43 0.21 5.27
N ASN A 31 -19.94 -1.02 5.40
CA ASN A 31 -20.25 -1.92 6.51
C ASN A 31 -19.18 -1.88 7.61
N ILE A 32 -18.17 -1.01 7.46
CA ILE A 32 -16.98 -0.98 8.30
C ILE A 32 -16.91 0.39 8.98
N ASP A 33 -17.10 0.41 10.29
CA ASP A 33 -16.92 1.62 11.08
C ASP A 33 -15.43 1.92 11.27
N MET A 34 -14.64 0.93 11.67
CA MET A 34 -13.21 1.08 11.96
C MET A 34 -12.45 -0.22 11.70
N ARG A 35 -11.24 -0.09 11.15
CA ARG A 35 -10.21 -1.14 11.14
C ARG A 35 -9.13 -0.79 12.14
N GLU A 36 -8.72 -1.75 12.94
CA GLU A 36 -7.79 -1.51 14.04
C GLU A 36 -6.50 -2.30 13.86
N SER A 37 -5.36 -1.61 14.06
CA SER A 37 -4.06 -2.22 14.27
C SER A 37 -3.69 -2.02 15.74
N CYS A 38 -3.83 -3.08 16.54
CA CYS A 38 -3.73 -3.01 17.98
C CYS A 38 -2.54 -3.79 18.51
N ASP A 39 -1.95 -3.26 19.57
CA ASP A 39 -1.01 -4.00 20.40
C ASP A 39 -1.70 -5.13 21.14
N SER A 40 -0.99 -6.21 21.33
CA SER A 40 -1.41 -7.36 22.12
C SER A 40 -0.26 -7.88 22.99
N ASP A 41 -0.54 -8.82 23.85
CA ASP A 41 0.50 -9.45 24.66
C ASP A 41 1.57 -10.15 23.81
N GLU A 42 1.17 -10.66 22.63
CA GLU A 42 2.08 -11.32 21.67
C GLU A 42 2.77 -10.33 20.73
N HIS A 43 2.13 -9.18 20.45
CA HIS A 43 2.57 -8.14 19.54
C HIS A 43 2.45 -6.75 20.20
N PRO A 44 3.37 -6.41 21.12
CA PRO A 44 3.24 -5.21 21.96
C PRO A 44 3.59 -3.89 21.26
N ASN A 45 4.11 -3.94 20.04
CA ASN A 45 4.54 -2.76 19.27
C ASN A 45 4.08 -2.86 17.81
N SER A 46 2.77 -2.98 17.62
CA SER A 46 2.18 -3.14 16.30
C SER A 46 2.64 -2.07 15.30
N SER A 47 3.03 -2.51 14.11
CA SER A 47 3.45 -1.63 13.01
C SER A 47 2.50 -1.82 11.82
N PRO A 48 1.51 -0.92 11.65
CA PRO A 48 0.54 -1.02 10.58
C PRO A 48 1.16 -0.67 9.23
N ILE A 49 0.92 -1.53 8.24
CA ILE A 49 1.31 -1.35 6.84
C ILE A 49 0.05 -1.51 5.98
N ILE A 50 -0.32 -0.46 5.27
CA ILE A 50 -1.43 -0.48 4.32
C ILE A 50 -0.87 -0.55 2.90
N LEU A 51 -1.38 -1.50 2.12
CA LEU A 51 -1.07 -1.67 0.71
C LEU A 51 -2.32 -1.35 -0.11
N GLY A 52 -2.36 -0.14 -0.69
CA GLY A 52 -3.39 0.31 -1.62
C GLY A 52 -3.06 -0.18 -3.03
N LEU A 53 -3.91 -1.06 -3.57
CA LEU A 53 -3.72 -1.67 -4.88
C LEU A 53 -4.79 -1.16 -5.84
N ASP A 54 -4.36 -0.53 -6.91
CA ASP A 54 -5.23 -0.24 -8.05
C ASP A 54 -5.64 -1.56 -8.72
N VAL A 55 -6.96 -1.83 -8.76
CA VAL A 55 -7.53 -3.08 -9.29
C VAL A 55 -8.20 -2.91 -10.65
N THR A 56 -7.88 -1.86 -11.37
CA THR A 56 -8.39 -1.59 -12.71
C THR A 56 -7.73 -2.46 -13.77
N GLY A 57 -8.29 -2.43 -14.99
CA GLY A 57 -7.86 -3.32 -16.06
C GLY A 57 -6.41 -3.17 -16.49
N SER A 58 -5.85 -1.94 -16.47
CA SER A 58 -4.44 -1.66 -16.80
C SER A 58 -3.48 -2.35 -15.83
N MET A 59 -3.90 -2.53 -14.58
CA MET A 59 -3.10 -3.11 -13.51
C MET A 59 -3.13 -4.65 -13.44
N SER A 60 -3.82 -5.33 -14.35
CA SER A 60 -4.02 -6.79 -14.25
C SER A 60 -2.72 -7.60 -14.11
N SER A 61 -1.67 -7.25 -14.86
CA SER A 61 -0.35 -7.92 -14.77
C SER A 61 0.40 -7.59 -13.48
N VAL A 62 0.23 -6.37 -12.97
CA VAL A 62 0.82 -5.92 -11.71
C VAL A 62 0.18 -6.65 -10.55
N LEU A 63 -1.14 -6.75 -10.54
CA LEU A 63 -1.92 -7.45 -9.52
C LEU A 63 -1.56 -8.93 -9.45
N GLU A 64 -1.42 -9.58 -10.62
CA GLU A 64 -0.93 -10.95 -10.69
C GLU A 64 0.45 -11.07 -10.06
N THR A 65 1.37 -10.19 -10.43
CA THR A 65 2.73 -10.17 -9.89
C THR A 65 2.73 -9.91 -8.38
N VAL A 66 2.02 -8.91 -7.89
CA VAL A 66 1.93 -8.60 -6.45
C VAL A 66 1.41 -9.80 -5.67
N SER A 67 0.39 -10.49 -6.18
CA SER A 67 -0.18 -11.67 -5.51
C SER A 67 0.78 -12.86 -5.50
N LEU A 68 1.46 -13.11 -6.62
CA LEU A 68 2.46 -14.17 -6.69
C LEU A 68 3.66 -13.87 -5.78
N LYS A 69 4.01 -12.61 -5.62
CA LYS A 69 5.13 -12.12 -4.81
C LYS A 69 4.76 -11.81 -3.35
N LEU A 70 3.48 -11.90 -2.99
CA LEU A 70 3.04 -11.62 -1.62
C LEU A 70 3.77 -12.48 -0.59
N ASN A 71 3.99 -13.76 -0.90
CA ASN A 71 4.78 -14.64 -0.05
C ASN A 71 6.22 -14.15 0.14
N THR A 72 6.81 -13.57 -0.90
CA THR A 72 8.14 -12.96 -0.83
C THR A 72 8.10 -11.74 0.09
N LEU A 73 7.14 -10.84 -0.10
CA LEU A 73 6.96 -9.67 0.74
C LEU A 73 6.83 -10.06 2.22
N ILE A 74 5.89 -10.94 2.55
CA ILE A 74 5.66 -11.39 3.93
C ILE A 74 6.91 -12.07 4.50
N THR A 75 7.51 -13.01 3.74
CA THR A 75 8.69 -13.75 4.19
C THR A 75 9.87 -12.82 4.47
N GLU A 76 10.14 -11.87 3.59
CA GLU A 76 11.25 -10.94 3.77
C GLU A 76 10.97 -9.91 4.87
N ILE A 77 9.74 -9.46 5.07
CA ILE A 77 9.38 -8.61 6.23
C ILE A 77 9.70 -9.35 7.53
N PHE A 78 9.28 -10.61 7.69
CA PHE A 78 9.57 -11.37 8.90
C PHE A 78 11.03 -11.80 9.04
N LYS A 79 11.77 -11.96 7.95
CA LYS A 79 13.19 -12.34 7.97
C LYS A 79 14.11 -11.17 8.24
N ARG A 80 13.82 -10.00 7.65
CA ARG A 80 14.66 -8.79 7.74
C ARG A 80 14.26 -7.88 8.91
N GLU A 81 13.04 -8.08 9.44
CA GLU A 81 12.48 -7.33 10.57
C GLU A 81 12.65 -5.81 10.42
N PRO A 82 12.27 -5.21 9.25
CA PRO A 82 12.40 -3.77 9.04
C PRO A 82 11.47 -2.96 9.96
N VAL A 83 10.42 -3.60 10.47
CA VAL A 83 9.48 -3.08 11.46
C VAL A 83 9.18 -4.15 12.50
N ILE A 84 8.79 -3.73 13.70
CA ILE A 84 8.41 -4.62 14.80
C ILE A 84 6.93 -4.95 14.66
N ASP A 85 6.54 -6.20 14.91
CA ASP A 85 5.15 -6.67 14.93
C ASP A 85 4.30 -6.17 13.74
N PRO A 86 4.69 -6.47 12.47
CA PRO A 86 4.00 -5.97 11.29
C PRO A 86 2.56 -6.46 11.22
N GLN A 87 1.62 -5.54 10.95
CA GLN A 87 0.21 -5.84 10.68
C GLN A 87 -0.15 -5.24 9.32
N ILE A 88 -0.52 -6.08 8.36
CA ILE A 88 -0.73 -5.69 6.96
C ILE A 88 -2.21 -5.70 6.61
N MET A 89 -2.67 -4.64 5.96
CA MET A 89 -4.01 -4.49 5.41
C MET A 89 -3.95 -4.14 3.93
N PHE A 90 -4.86 -4.69 3.12
CA PHE A 90 -5.03 -4.30 1.73
C PHE A 90 -6.22 -3.38 1.56
N LEU A 91 -6.04 -2.36 0.73
CA LEU A 91 -7.09 -1.48 0.21
C LEU A 91 -7.09 -1.61 -1.31
N ALA A 92 -8.01 -2.38 -1.86
CA ALA A 92 -8.17 -2.46 -3.31
C ALA A 92 -9.09 -1.34 -3.77
N PHE A 93 -8.65 -0.56 -4.74
CA PHE A 93 -9.39 0.60 -5.22
C PHE A 93 -9.37 0.69 -6.75
N GLY A 94 -10.30 1.46 -7.30
CA GLY A 94 -10.41 1.76 -8.72
C GLY A 94 -11.01 3.15 -8.93
N ASP A 95 -11.75 3.32 -10.02
CA ASP A 95 -12.40 4.58 -10.37
C ASP A 95 -13.81 4.66 -9.76
N GLU A 96 -14.05 5.65 -8.91
CA GLU A 96 -15.33 5.85 -8.25
C GLU A 96 -16.49 6.13 -9.20
N TYR A 97 -16.19 6.57 -10.43
CA TYR A 97 -17.22 6.90 -11.44
C TYR A 97 -17.59 5.71 -12.33
N TYR A 98 -16.70 4.74 -12.49
CA TYR A 98 -16.85 3.67 -13.48
C TYR A 98 -16.91 2.28 -12.86
N ASP A 99 -16.29 2.07 -11.70
CA ASP A 99 -16.20 0.76 -11.08
C ASP A 99 -17.38 0.50 -10.14
N ARG A 100 -17.83 -0.75 -10.06
CA ARG A 100 -18.91 -1.15 -9.16
C ARG A 100 -18.47 -1.21 -7.70
N CYS A 101 -17.19 -1.45 -7.47
CA CYS A 101 -16.59 -1.62 -6.16
C CYS A 101 -15.34 -0.72 -6.04
N PRO A 102 -15.53 0.62 -6.01
CA PRO A 102 -14.42 1.57 -6.08
C PRO A 102 -13.47 1.50 -4.88
N LEU A 103 -13.87 0.89 -3.77
CA LEU A 103 -13.01 0.61 -2.62
C LEU A 103 -13.42 -0.69 -1.95
N GLN A 104 -12.44 -1.52 -1.62
CA GLN A 104 -12.55 -2.72 -0.80
C GLN A 104 -11.48 -2.71 0.27
N THR A 105 -11.82 -3.09 1.49
CA THR A 105 -10.91 -3.00 2.62
C THR A 105 -10.82 -4.32 3.36
N THR A 106 -9.63 -4.88 3.47
CA THR A 106 -9.40 -6.06 4.28
C THR A 106 -9.24 -5.70 5.76
N GLN A 107 -8.78 -6.61 6.59
CA GLN A 107 -8.43 -6.36 7.98
C GLN A 107 -6.91 -6.26 8.14
N PHE A 108 -6.43 -5.59 9.18
CA PHE A 108 -5.04 -5.72 9.61
C PHE A 108 -4.79 -7.12 10.15
N GLU A 109 -3.80 -7.80 9.60
CA GLU A 109 -3.41 -9.15 9.99
C GLU A 109 -1.89 -9.28 10.11
N SER A 110 -1.45 -10.17 11.01
CA SER A 110 -0.02 -10.45 11.26
C SER A 110 0.40 -11.87 10.85
N ASP A 111 -0.47 -12.60 10.16
CA ASP A 111 -0.24 -14.02 9.82
C ASP A 111 -0.75 -14.37 8.40
N ILE A 112 -1.00 -15.65 8.15
CA ILE A 112 -1.44 -16.19 6.86
C ILE A 112 -2.72 -15.54 6.35
N ARG A 113 -3.57 -15.03 7.21
CA ARG A 113 -4.83 -14.37 6.82
C ARG A 113 -4.60 -13.17 5.90
N ILE A 114 -3.40 -12.57 5.93
CA ILE A 114 -2.98 -11.55 4.96
C ILE A 114 -3.16 -12.06 3.53
N ALA A 115 -2.65 -13.28 3.23
CA ALA A 115 -2.72 -13.87 1.90
C ALA A 115 -4.15 -14.36 1.56
N GLU A 116 -4.86 -14.90 2.53
CA GLU A 116 -6.25 -15.35 2.34
C GLU A 116 -7.15 -14.17 1.97
N GLN A 117 -7.04 -13.05 2.68
CA GLN A 117 -7.84 -11.86 2.41
C GLN A 117 -7.49 -11.23 1.05
N LEU A 118 -6.22 -11.19 0.65
CA LEU A 118 -5.87 -10.69 -0.69
C LEU A 118 -6.52 -11.53 -1.80
N ASN A 119 -6.54 -12.86 -1.65
CA ASN A 119 -7.20 -13.74 -2.62
C ASN A 119 -8.72 -13.54 -2.66
N ASP A 120 -9.30 -13.01 -1.61
CA ASP A 120 -10.73 -12.74 -1.48
C ASP A 120 -11.15 -11.38 -2.05
N VAL A 121 -10.20 -10.51 -2.40
CA VAL A 121 -10.49 -9.23 -3.06
C VAL A 121 -11.12 -9.49 -4.44
N TYR A 122 -12.16 -8.74 -4.76
CA TYR A 122 -12.76 -8.72 -6.10
C TYR A 122 -11.98 -7.78 -7.01
N PHE A 123 -11.59 -8.26 -8.18
CA PHE A 123 -10.91 -7.47 -9.20
C PHE A 123 -11.89 -6.96 -10.23
N GLU A 124 -12.05 -5.65 -10.31
CA GLU A 124 -12.99 -5.01 -11.23
C GLU A 124 -12.63 -5.32 -12.69
N ARG A 125 -11.34 -5.34 -13.04
CA ARG A 125 -10.84 -5.55 -14.41
C ARG A 125 -11.44 -4.60 -15.43
N GLY A 126 -12.16 -3.59 -14.95
CA GLY A 126 -12.71 -2.50 -15.72
C GLY A 126 -11.68 -1.39 -15.93
N GLY A 127 -12.11 -0.29 -16.47
CA GLY A 127 -11.30 0.93 -16.57
C GLY A 127 -12.19 2.07 -17.01
N GLY A 128 -11.98 3.23 -16.41
CA GLY A 128 -12.60 4.47 -16.79
C GLY A 128 -11.91 5.15 -17.96
N GLY A 129 -12.55 6.16 -18.52
CA GLY A 129 -12.00 6.98 -19.62
C GLY A 129 -11.57 8.37 -19.19
N ASN A 130 -11.49 8.66 -17.89
CA ASN A 130 -11.21 9.98 -17.32
C ASN A 130 -9.71 10.27 -17.08
N GLY A 131 -8.84 9.29 -17.31
CA GLY A 131 -7.37 9.47 -17.25
C GLY A 131 -6.77 9.43 -15.85
N GLY A 132 -7.55 9.10 -14.82
CA GLY A 132 -7.11 8.98 -13.43
C GLY A 132 -7.87 7.90 -12.69
N GLU A 133 -7.41 7.61 -11.46
CA GLU A 133 -8.04 6.67 -10.54
C GLU A 133 -8.22 7.32 -9.16
N SER A 134 -9.10 6.74 -8.35
CA SER A 134 -9.48 7.34 -7.05
C SER A 134 -8.52 6.97 -5.92
N TYR A 135 -7.22 7.31 -6.06
CA TYR A 135 -6.18 7.06 -5.05
C TYR A 135 -6.47 7.73 -3.70
N ALA A 136 -7.28 8.76 -3.68
CA ALA A 136 -7.69 9.40 -2.46
C ALA A 136 -8.65 8.55 -1.60
N LEU A 137 -9.30 7.51 -2.16
CA LEU A 137 -10.16 6.59 -1.41
C LEU A 137 -9.40 5.78 -0.35
N PRO A 138 -8.27 5.10 -0.66
CA PRO A 138 -7.45 4.48 0.37
C PRO A 138 -6.94 5.47 1.42
N TRP A 139 -6.61 6.70 1.04
CA TRP A 139 -6.20 7.73 2.01
C TRP A 139 -7.33 8.14 2.94
N TYR A 140 -8.54 8.33 2.38
CA TYR A 140 -9.74 8.64 3.15
C TYR A 140 -10.03 7.56 4.18
N PHE A 141 -10.02 6.28 3.75
CA PHE A 141 -10.23 5.18 4.66
C PHE A 141 -9.16 5.11 5.75
N ALA A 142 -7.89 5.22 5.38
CA ALA A 142 -6.77 5.20 6.33
C ALA A 142 -6.83 6.36 7.33
N ALA A 143 -7.22 7.56 6.90
CA ALA A 143 -7.34 8.72 7.78
C ALA A 143 -8.48 8.57 8.78
N ARG A 144 -9.68 8.18 8.31
CA ARG A 144 -10.93 8.32 9.05
C ARG A 144 -11.52 7.01 9.57
N HIS A 145 -11.12 5.88 8.99
CA HIS A 145 -11.65 4.56 9.31
C HIS A 145 -10.56 3.57 9.78
N THR A 146 -9.42 4.08 10.23
CA THR A 146 -8.42 3.25 10.91
C THR A 146 -8.05 3.83 12.26
N LYS A 147 -7.83 2.94 13.23
CA LYS A 147 -7.23 3.23 14.52
C LYS A 147 -5.96 2.40 14.65
N ILE A 148 -4.85 3.05 14.97
CA ILE A 148 -3.55 2.39 15.05
C ILE A 148 -2.85 2.72 16.36
N ASP A 149 -2.57 1.71 17.15
CA ASP A 149 -1.94 1.86 18.48
C ASP A 149 -0.52 2.43 18.37
N SER A 150 0.18 2.14 17.27
CA SER A 150 1.51 2.73 17.01
C SER A 150 1.48 4.26 17.05
N PHE A 151 0.43 4.89 16.53
CA PHE A 151 0.27 6.33 16.57
C PHE A 151 -0.36 6.81 17.87
N ASP A 152 -1.46 6.20 18.28
CA ASP A 152 -2.26 6.65 19.42
C ASP A 152 -1.53 6.47 20.75
N LYS A 153 -0.72 5.40 20.90
CA LYS A 153 0.01 5.09 22.14
C LYS A 153 1.49 5.44 22.08
N HIS A 154 2.11 5.31 20.90
CA HIS A 154 3.57 5.39 20.77
C HIS A 154 4.03 6.59 19.93
N ASN A 155 3.09 7.38 19.38
CA ASN A 155 3.37 8.53 18.49
C ASN A 155 4.27 8.13 17.29
N LYS A 156 4.09 6.90 16.78
CA LYS A 156 4.78 6.37 15.60
C LYS A 156 3.80 6.20 14.47
N LYS A 157 4.10 6.78 13.33
CA LYS A 157 3.27 6.62 12.14
C LYS A 157 3.32 5.18 11.60
N GLY A 158 2.20 4.76 11.02
CA GLY A 158 2.16 3.59 10.14
C GLY A 158 2.69 3.91 8.76
N PHE A 159 2.63 2.92 7.86
CA PHE A 159 3.01 3.06 6.45
C PHE A 159 1.80 2.84 5.55
N LEU A 160 1.68 3.68 4.51
CA LEU A 160 0.67 3.51 3.47
C LEU A 160 1.35 3.63 2.11
N PHE A 161 1.30 2.54 1.35
CA PHE A 161 1.77 2.47 -0.02
C PHE A 161 0.57 2.41 -0.95
N THR A 162 0.53 3.26 -1.96
CA THR A 162 -0.38 3.10 -3.10
C THR A 162 0.42 2.65 -4.31
N ILE A 163 -0.13 1.71 -5.09
CA ILE A 163 0.54 1.10 -6.24
C ILE A 163 -0.37 1.25 -7.46
N GLY A 164 0.12 1.90 -8.51
CA GLY A 164 -0.68 2.14 -9.70
C GLY A 164 0.06 2.86 -10.83
N ASP A 165 -0.65 3.03 -11.97
CA ASP A 165 -0.11 3.55 -13.22
C ASP A 165 -0.78 4.86 -13.70
N LYS A 166 -1.73 5.42 -12.95
CA LYS A 166 -2.54 6.57 -13.35
C LYS A 166 -2.33 7.81 -12.47
N CYS A 167 -2.86 8.93 -12.95
CA CYS A 167 -3.01 10.13 -12.15
C CYS A 167 -4.01 9.92 -11.00
N CYS A 168 -3.81 10.63 -9.90
CA CYS A 168 -4.80 10.75 -8.84
C CYS A 168 -5.92 11.70 -9.29
N LEU A 169 -7.18 11.27 -9.17
CA LEU A 169 -8.32 12.17 -9.34
C LEU A 169 -8.29 13.25 -8.24
N PRO A 170 -8.62 14.50 -8.57
CA PRO A 170 -8.46 15.62 -7.63
C PRO A 170 -9.43 15.59 -6.46
N THR A 171 -10.59 14.97 -6.64
CA THR A 171 -11.69 15.01 -5.67
C THR A 171 -12.34 13.63 -5.59
N ILE A 172 -12.73 13.22 -4.39
CA ILE A 172 -13.66 12.10 -4.16
C ILE A 172 -15.06 12.69 -4.07
N SER A 173 -15.98 12.21 -4.91
CA SER A 173 -17.34 12.72 -4.96
C SER A 173 -18.28 11.92 -4.05
N LYS A 174 -19.04 12.62 -3.21
CA LYS A 174 -20.10 12.02 -2.40
C LYS A 174 -21.21 11.38 -3.23
N GLU A 175 -21.43 11.85 -4.47
CA GLU A 175 -22.46 11.29 -5.34
C GLU A 175 -22.10 9.88 -5.83
N SER A 176 -20.80 9.60 -5.98
CA SER A 176 -20.30 8.31 -6.45
C SER A 176 -20.33 7.23 -5.38
N ILE A 177 -20.01 7.60 -4.14
CA ILE A 177 -19.93 6.68 -2.98
C ILE A 177 -20.63 7.24 -1.73
N LYS A 178 -21.78 7.86 -1.94
CA LYS A 178 -22.58 8.57 -0.92
C LYS A 178 -22.92 7.76 0.35
N GLU A 179 -22.93 6.44 0.28
CA GLU A 179 -23.18 5.59 1.44
C GLU A 179 -21.98 5.50 2.39
N PHE A 180 -20.82 5.99 1.94
CA PHE A 180 -19.56 5.93 2.71
C PHE A 180 -18.99 7.33 2.96
N ILE A 181 -19.09 8.25 1.99
CA ILE A 181 -18.57 9.61 2.08
C ILE A 181 -19.72 10.61 2.19
N GLY A 182 -19.70 11.45 3.22
CA GLY A 182 -20.77 12.41 3.50
C GLY A 182 -20.72 13.66 2.62
N ASP A 183 -19.52 14.14 2.31
CA ASP A 183 -19.27 15.35 1.51
C ASP A 183 -18.14 15.09 0.49
N ASP A 184 -18.08 15.91 -0.56
CA ASP A 184 -16.95 15.89 -1.49
C ASP A 184 -15.65 16.19 -0.74
N VAL A 185 -14.57 15.47 -1.09
CA VAL A 185 -13.26 15.60 -0.41
C VAL A 185 -12.16 15.77 -1.44
N GLU A 186 -11.40 16.86 -1.29
CA GLU A 186 -10.24 17.13 -2.14
C GLU A 186 -9.08 16.15 -1.80
N ALA A 187 -8.43 15.62 -2.83
CA ALA A 187 -7.33 14.66 -2.65
C ALA A 187 -6.17 15.24 -1.84
N GLU A 188 -5.83 16.52 -2.04
CA GLU A 188 -4.78 17.21 -1.28
C GLU A 188 -5.15 17.41 0.21
N GLU A 189 -6.43 17.64 0.50
CA GLU A 189 -6.93 17.76 1.87
C GLU A 189 -6.77 16.43 2.60
N ILE A 190 -7.25 15.35 1.99
CA ILE A 190 -7.17 14.02 2.62
C ILE A 190 -5.73 13.50 2.70
N LEU A 191 -4.88 13.83 1.73
CA LEU A 191 -3.44 13.54 1.79
C LEU A 191 -2.80 14.21 3.01
N THR A 192 -3.13 15.48 3.25
CA THR A 192 -2.65 16.22 4.42
C THR A 192 -3.14 15.58 5.72
N GLU A 193 -4.41 15.15 5.77
CA GLU A 193 -5.00 14.49 6.95
C GLU A 193 -4.32 13.16 7.25
N VAL A 194 -4.22 12.27 6.25
CA VAL A 194 -3.66 10.93 6.41
C VAL A 194 -2.16 10.94 6.73
N SER A 195 -1.42 11.92 6.21
CA SER A 195 0.03 12.10 6.45
C SER A 195 0.37 12.39 7.91
N ARG A 196 -0.61 12.76 8.74
CA ARG A 196 -0.41 12.91 10.20
C ARG A 196 -0.21 11.56 10.88
N LYS A 197 -0.87 10.51 10.35
CA LYS A 197 -0.95 9.17 10.94
C LYS A 197 -0.05 8.15 10.22
N TYR A 198 0.20 8.35 8.93
CA TYR A 198 0.97 7.43 8.07
C TYR A 198 2.09 8.13 7.32
N GLU A 199 3.19 7.41 7.07
CA GLU A 199 4.16 7.74 6.02
C GLU A 199 3.60 7.25 4.68
N ILE A 200 3.38 8.19 3.74
CA ILE A 200 2.70 7.92 2.48
C ILE A 200 3.71 7.75 1.36
N TYR A 201 3.57 6.68 0.60
CA TYR A 201 4.35 6.40 -0.60
C TYR A 201 3.42 6.07 -1.77
N HIS A 202 3.83 6.46 -2.96
CA HIS A 202 3.21 5.98 -4.20
C HIS A 202 4.27 5.29 -5.06
N LEU A 203 3.99 4.04 -5.44
CA LEU A 203 4.82 3.26 -6.34
C LEU A 203 4.19 3.33 -7.74
N ILE A 204 4.87 4.05 -8.65
CA ILE A 204 4.50 4.10 -10.06
C ILE A 204 5.02 2.83 -10.72
N VAL A 205 4.11 2.06 -11.32
CA VAL A 205 4.37 0.76 -11.93
C VAL A 205 3.94 0.78 -13.40
N ASP A 206 4.51 1.66 -14.19
CA ASP A 206 4.09 1.81 -15.58
C ASP A 206 5.06 1.12 -16.55
N PRO A 207 4.56 0.15 -17.35
CA PRO A 207 5.33 -0.40 -18.47
C PRO A 207 5.48 0.58 -19.65
N VAL A 208 4.72 1.69 -19.66
CA VAL A 208 4.76 2.71 -20.72
C VAL A 208 5.00 4.07 -20.06
N PRO A 209 6.11 4.77 -20.39
CA PRO A 209 6.46 6.03 -19.73
C PRO A 209 5.45 7.14 -20.08
N TYR A 210 4.42 7.29 -19.25
CA TYR A 210 3.55 8.45 -19.25
C TYR A 210 4.13 9.51 -18.33
N GLN A 211 4.56 10.62 -18.87
CA GLN A 211 5.17 11.73 -18.12
C GLN A 211 4.19 12.44 -17.16
N GLU A 212 2.89 12.36 -17.44
CA GLU A 212 1.85 13.07 -16.67
C GLU A 212 1.66 12.49 -15.26
N PRO A 213 1.45 11.18 -15.04
CA PRO A 213 1.32 10.61 -13.70
C PRO A 213 2.55 10.88 -12.84
N GLU A 214 3.75 10.65 -13.37
CA GLU A 214 5.00 10.87 -12.63
C GLU A 214 5.12 12.32 -12.16
N LYS A 215 4.80 13.29 -13.02
CA LYS A 215 4.85 14.71 -12.66
C LYS A 215 3.86 15.08 -11.57
N GLN A 216 2.62 14.58 -11.66
CA GLN A 216 1.62 14.81 -10.64
C GLN A 216 2.06 14.22 -9.30
N TRP A 217 2.47 12.96 -9.29
CA TRP A 217 2.88 12.26 -8.08
C TRP A 217 4.13 12.88 -7.42
N LYS A 218 5.11 13.31 -8.22
CA LYS A 218 6.27 14.06 -7.70
C LYS A 218 5.88 15.40 -7.08
N ASN A 219 4.88 16.08 -7.64
CA ASN A 219 4.37 17.31 -7.04
C ASN A 219 3.63 17.05 -5.72
N MET A 220 2.88 15.96 -5.60
CA MET A 220 2.11 15.62 -4.41
C MET A 220 2.95 15.03 -3.28
N LEU A 221 3.88 14.13 -3.60
CA LEU A 221 4.60 13.30 -2.62
C LEU A 221 6.13 13.54 -2.60
N GLY A 222 6.67 14.34 -3.53
CA GLY A 222 8.11 14.60 -3.61
C GLY A 222 8.91 13.31 -3.74
N LYS A 223 9.86 13.10 -2.83
CA LYS A 223 10.74 11.92 -2.79
C LYS A 223 10.01 10.61 -2.48
N ASN A 224 8.80 10.67 -1.95
CA ASN A 224 7.99 9.49 -1.64
C ASN A 224 7.19 9.00 -2.86
N CYS A 225 7.34 9.63 -4.03
CA CYS A 225 6.92 9.12 -5.33
C CYS A 225 8.04 8.25 -5.89
N ILE A 226 7.85 6.94 -5.91
CA ILE A 226 8.86 5.93 -6.25
C ILE A 226 8.54 5.31 -7.61
N TYR A 227 9.47 5.38 -8.55
CA TYR A 227 9.35 4.66 -9.82
C TYR A 227 9.92 3.25 -9.69
N VAL A 228 9.13 2.23 -10.03
CA VAL A 228 9.53 0.82 -9.98
C VAL A 228 9.70 0.31 -11.41
N GLU A 229 10.96 0.25 -11.88
CA GLU A 229 11.30 -0.18 -13.25
C GLU A 229 10.83 -1.59 -13.60
N ASN A 230 10.82 -2.48 -12.61
CA ASN A 230 10.42 -3.87 -12.78
C ASN A 230 9.41 -4.25 -11.70
N ILE A 231 8.16 -4.51 -12.13
CA ILE A 231 7.04 -4.89 -11.24
C ILE A 231 7.35 -6.12 -10.38
N ASP A 232 8.24 -7.00 -10.82
CA ASP A 232 8.69 -8.14 -10.02
C ASP A 232 9.43 -7.74 -8.74
N ASN A 233 9.92 -6.49 -8.65
CA ASN A 233 10.66 -6.00 -7.50
C ASN A 233 9.83 -5.07 -6.58
N ILE A 234 8.52 -4.98 -6.76
CA ILE A 234 7.64 -4.22 -5.85
C ILE A 234 7.85 -4.62 -4.39
N PRO A 235 7.87 -5.91 -4.01
CA PRO A 235 8.10 -6.32 -2.62
C PRO A 235 9.45 -5.83 -2.08
N GLU A 236 10.52 -6.01 -2.87
CA GLU A 236 11.86 -5.62 -2.46
C GLU A 236 11.99 -4.10 -2.28
N VAL A 237 11.32 -3.31 -3.12
CA VAL A 237 11.26 -1.85 -2.98
C VAL A 237 10.52 -1.44 -1.72
N ILE A 238 9.35 -2.04 -1.44
CA ILE A 238 8.59 -1.76 -0.20
C ILE A 238 9.43 -2.09 1.03
N ILE A 239 10.05 -3.26 1.08
CA ILE A 239 10.90 -3.68 2.20
C ILE A 239 12.08 -2.72 2.37
N SER A 240 12.69 -2.29 1.28
CA SER A 240 13.82 -1.36 1.29
C SER A 240 13.45 0.01 1.85
N ILE A 241 12.25 0.50 1.53
CA ILE A 241 11.71 1.73 2.13
C ILE A 241 11.54 1.57 3.65
N LEU A 242 10.98 0.45 4.09
CA LEU A 242 10.83 0.16 5.52
C LEU A 242 12.19 0.06 6.23
N GLU A 243 13.21 -0.55 5.60
CA GLU A 243 14.56 -0.64 6.16
C GLU A 243 15.26 0.73 6.28
N ILE A 244 15.02 1.66 5.34
CA ILE A 244 15.50 3.04 5.44
C ILE A 244 14.85 3.75 6.64
N HIS A 245 13.55 3.56 6.85
CA HIS A 245 12.88 4.08 8.05
C HIS A 245 13.39 3.45 9.36
N ALA A 246 13.89 2.21 9.30
CA ALA A 246 14.56 1.57 10.41
C ALA A 246 15.99 2.10 10.65
N GLY A 247 16.46 3.07 9.84
CA GLY A 247 17.73 3.76 10.00
C GLY A 247 18.88 3.23 9.16
N LYS A 248 18.64 2.28 8.23
CA LYS A 248 19.66 1.83 7.29
C LYS A 248 19.89 2.86 6.20
N SER A 249 21.12 3.00 5.72
CA SER A 249 21.43 3.85 4.57
C SER A 249 20.96 3.21 3.26
N VAL A 250 20.75 4.05 2.23
CA VAL A 250 20.38 3.60 0.88
C VAL A 250 21.38 2.57 0.34
N ASP A 251 22.68 2.80 0.58
CA ASP A 251 23.74 1.88 0.12
C ASP A 251 23.67 0.53 0.83
N GLU A 252 23.54 0.50 2.15
CA GLU A 252 23.40 -0.74 2.92
C GLU A 252 22.18 -1.56 2.48
N VAL A 253 21.05 -0.88 2.25
CA VAL A 253 19.82 -1.53 1.82
C VAL A 253 19.99 -2.09 0.40
N ALA A 254 20.45 -1.27 -0.56
CA ALA A 254 20.62 -1.71 -1.93
C ALA A 254 21.63 -2.85 -2.07
N ASP A 255 22.76 -2.79 -1.35
CA ASP A 255 23.81 -3.82 -1.36
C ASP A 255 23.38 -5.13 -0.66
N SER A 256 22.31 -5.09 0.12
CA SER A 256 21.74 -6.29 0.77
C SER A 256 20.93 -7.18 -0.19
N TRP A 257 20.65 -6.71 -1.40
CA TRP A 257 19.97 -7.44 -2.45
C TRP A 257 20.96 -7.97 -3.50
N ASP A 258 20.64 -9.11 -4.12
CA ASP A 258 21.53 -9.73 -5.11
C ASP A 258 21.26 -9.28 -6.55
N GLY A 259 22.31 -9.25 -7.36
CA GLY A 259 22.26 -9.12 -8.81
C GLY A 259 21.48 -7.90 -9.33
N SER A 260 20.53 -8.13 -10.23
CA SER A 260 19.71 -7.06 -10.84
C SER A 260 18.75 -6.42 -9.85
N THR A 261 18.33 -7.13 -8.82
CA THR A 261 17.45 -6.60 -7.76
C THR A 261 18.12 -5.43 -7.02
N SER A 262 19.41 -5.55 -6.69
CA SER A 262 20.19 -4.47 -6.08
C SER A 262 20.15 -3.19 -6.92
N VAL A 263 20.27 -3.30 -8.23
CA VAL A 263 20.25 -2.15 -9.17
C VAL A 263 18.87 -1.50 -9.19
N VAL A 264 17.80 -2.29 -9.35
CA VAL A 264 16.43 -1.79 -9.38
C VAL A 264 16.08 -1.10 -8.07
N VAL A 265 16.38 -1.74 -6.95
CA VAL A 265 16.15 -1.17 -5.62
C VAL A 265 16.93 0.13 -5.44
N ARG A 266 18.22 0.16 -5.75
CA ARG A 266 19.06 1.36 -5.65
C ARG A 266 18.48 2.53 -6.44
N ASN A 267 18.04 2.29 -7.68
CA ASN A 267 17.42 3.32 -8.52
C ASN A 267 16.11 3.83 -7.88
N ALA A 268 15.27 2.91 -7.40
CA ALA A 268 13.97 3.25 -6.81
C ALA A 268 14.09 4.09 -5.54
N ILE A 269 15.07 3.79 -4.65
CA ILE A 269 15.20 4.44 -3.33
C ILE A 269 16.27 5.52 -3.29
N SER A 270 16.90 5.89 -4.42
CA SER A 270 18.05 6.81 -4.48
C SER A 270 17.81 8.16 -3.82
N ASP A 271 16.59 8.69 -3.91
CA ASP A 271 16.19 9.99 -3.38
C ASP A 271 15.77 9.94 -1.89
N LEU A 272 15.67 8.72 -1.32
CA LEU A 272 15.34 8.56 0.07
C LEU A 272 16.58 8.79 0.95
N SER A 273 16.38 9.35 2.11
CA SER A 273 17.40 9.55 3.12
C SER A 273 16.84 9.14 4.48
N VAL A 274 17.71 8.69 5.37
CA VAL A 274 17.34 8.48 6.77
C VAL A 274 16.76 9.80 7.28
N SER A 275 15.50 9.78 7.72
CA SER A 275 14.90 10.93 8.38
C SER A 275 15.63 11.16 9.70
N SER A 276 16.41 12.22 9.78
CA SER A 276 17.03 12.68 11.03
C SER A 276 15.97 13.34 11.93
N GLU A 277 15.03 12.55 12.43
CA GLU A 277 14.14 12.98 13.52
C GLU A 277 14.87 12.85 14.86
N ASN A 278 16.00 13.54 15.01
CA ASN A 278 16.66 13.75 16.31
C ASN A 278 17.60 14.98 16.35
N GLU A 279 17.28 16.02 15.59
CA GLU A 279 17.93 17.32 15.79
C GLU A 279 16.88 18.38 16.08
N GLY A 280 16.57 18.61 17.35
CA GLY A 280 15.68 19.70 17.73
C GLY A 280 15.29 19.82 19.18
N LEU A 281 16.11 19.40 20.12
CA LEU A 281 16.11 20.00 21.47
C LEU A 281 17.22 21.05 21.52
N VAL A 282 16.93 22.23 21.05
CA VAL A 282 17.69 23.42 21.46
C VAL A 282 17.10 23.84 22.79
N GLU A 283 17.83 23.55 23.86
CA GLU A 283 17.63 24.20 25.15
C GLU A 283 17.86 25.70 25.01
N PHE A 284 16.87 26.48 25.45
CA PHE A 284 17.04 27.87 25.86
C PHE A 284 16.63 28.03 27.32
#